data_5a88969eafe866aebf6f9abed3a54eca
#
_entry.id   5a88969eafe866aebf6f9abed3a54eca
#
_cell.length_a   1.000
_cell.length_b   1.000
_cell.length_c   1.000
_cell.angle_alpha   90.00
_cell.angle_beta   90.00
_cell.angle_gamma   90.00
#
_symmetry.space_group_name_H-M   'P 1'
#
loop_
_entity.id
_entity.type
_entity.pdbx_description
1 polymer ?
#
loop_
_entity_poly.entity_id
_entity_poly.type
_entity_poly.pdbx_seq_one_letter_code
_entity_poly.pdbx_strand_id
1 'polypeptide(L)'
;MKLLHHISLRLSVLMALLILSWSIPFYYALIDEVNDETDDSLEKMSEIIIKRTLAGEELEEAFISNNNQFTIRDVSAEYAASHDHIRYEDREVYVKEMREYESARMLTTIYCDDDGNFHELEVYTPHIEKDDLRETIFKWMLTLALILLFGTMLLNTLSMRQTMKPLYNLLHWTELFRLHKKTSKLVNPTNIDEFRQLNETVEQSMLRSQKQYEIQKNFIGNASHELQTPLAVCMNQLELLMEDPALGEEQIVEIGKVIRKLRNMVQLNRTLLNLSRIENGQFTKSELVSFQNLTERILPDLQSIFTAMQIHVEMRSSSDFQHVMDPTLATMLLTNLLKNAFVHNKQGGLVIVESTVDHLRVLNSGIEEALPDNQIFVPFYHTPGKQNSTGLGLPISQAICRQSGLYIKYKFSDAMHCFEIGKETSDI
;
A
#
# COMPACT_ATOMS: atom_id res chain seq x y z
N MET A 1 -1.49 -7.25 -0.47
CA MET A 1 -0.26 -7.93 0.02
C MET A 1 0.90 -6.95 -0.05
N LYS A 2 1.72 -6.85 0.99
CA LYS A 2 2.91 -5.97 0.95
C LYS A 2 3.91 -6.53 -0.06
N LEU A 3 4.56 -5.69 -0.85
CA LEU A 3 5.56 -6.03 -1.87
C LEU A 3 6.59 -7.06 -1.36
N LEU A 4 7.06 -6.85 -0.13
CA LEU A 4 8.00 -7.73 0.57
C LEU A 4 7.51 -9.18 0.66
N HIS A 5 6.23 -9.40 0.97
CA HIS A 5 5.65 -10.75 1.06
C HIS A 5 5.60 -11.46 -0.30
N HIS A 6 5.31 -10.68 -1.34
CA HIS A 6 5.19 -11.24 -2.69
C HIS A 6 6.55 -11.68 -3.26
N ILE A 7 7.59 -10.86 -3.06
CA ILE A 7 8.95 -11.20 -3.53
C ILE A 7 9.53 -12.35 -2.70
N SER A 8 9.40 -12.30 -1.36
CA SER A 8 9.88 -13.37 -0.48
C SER A 8 9.22 -14.72 -0.78
N LEU A 9 7.90 -14.75 -1.04
CA LEU A 9 7.19 -15.97 -1.40
C LEU A 9 7.69 -16.56 -2.72
N ARG A 10 7.85 -15.74 -3.76
CA ARG A 10 8.37 -16.21 -5.07
C ARG A 10 9.76 -16.78 -4.95
N LEU A 11 10.65 -16.10 -4.23
CA LEU A 11 12.02 -16.57 -4.05
C LEU A 11 12.06 -17.87 -3.24
N SER A 12 11.23 -18.00 -2.21
CA SER A 12 11.11 -19.24 -1.42
C SER A 12 10.59 -20.42 -2.25
N VAL A 13 9.64 -20.20 -3.15
CA VAL A 13 9.16 -21.23 -4.07
C VAL A 13 10.25 -21.67 -5.05
N LEU A 14 11.00 -20.73 -5.62
CA LEU A 14 12.13 -21.04 -6.51
C LEU A 14 13.21 -21.83 -5.80
N MET A 15 13.56 -21.47 -4.57
CA MET A 15 14.53 -22.20 -3.75
C MET A 15 14.03 -23.61 -3.40
N ALA A 16 12.75 -23.77 -3.08
CA ALA A 16 12.16 -25.08 -2.82
C ALA A 16 12.24 -26.00 -4.06
N LEU A 17 11.93 -25.46 -5.24
CA LEU A 17 12.05 -26.20 -6.50
C LEU A 17 13.50 -26.61 -6.79
N LEU A 18 14.46 -25.74 -6.49
CA LEU A 18 15.90 -26.03 -6.67
C LEU A 18 16.37 -27.13 -5.71
N ILE A 19 15.99 -27.08 -4.44
CA ILE A 19 16.32 -28.11 -3.46
C ILE A 19 15.72 -29.45 -3.89
N LEU A 20 14.45 -29.48 -4.32
CA LEU A 20 13.80 -30.70 -4.78
C LEU A 20 14.45 -31.27 -6.05
N SER A 21 14.79 -30.41 -7.02
CA SER A 21 15.43 -30.85 -8.27
C SER A 21 16.81 -31.46 -8.05
N TRP A 22 17.50 -31.14 -6.97
CA TRP A 22 18.80 -31.69 -6.58
C TRP A 22 18.65 -32.92 -5.68
N SER A 23 17.69 -32.91 -4.76
CA SER A 23 17.48 -34.00 -3.80
C SER A 23 17.09 -35.30 -4.47
N ILE A 24 16.26 -35.26 -5.52
CA ILE A 24 15.79 -36.46 -6.21
C ILE A 24 16.92 -37.21 -6.94
N PRO A 25 17.70 -36.58 -7.83
CA PRO A 25 18.82 -37.26 -8.48
C PRO A 25 19.89 -37.73 -7.49
N PHE A 26 20.14 -36.94 -6.44
CA PHE A 26 21.11 -37.28 -5.40
C PHE A 26 20.69 -38.55 -4.62
N TYR A 27 19.41 -38.69 -4.33
CA TYR A 27 18.89 -39.92 -3.71
C TYR A 27 19.14 -41.15 -4.58
N TYR A 28 18.79 -41.07 -5.87
CA TYR A 28 19.00 -42.19 -6.78
C TYR A 28 20.48 -42.51 -6.96
N ALA A 29 21.35 -41.49 -7.04
CA ALA A 29 22.79 -41.74 -7.14
C ALA A 29 23.37 -42.42 -5.89
N LEU A 30 22.89 -42.06 -4.68
CA LEU A 30 23.31 -42.74 -3.45
C LEU A 30 22.83 -44.20 -3.38
N ILE A 31 21.61 -44.44 -3.83
CA ILE A 31 21.09 -45.84 -3.87
C ILE A 31 21.84 -46.68 -4.89
N ASP A 32 22.20 -46.09 -6.03
CA ASP A 32 22.99 -46.77 -7.07
C ASP A 32 24.38 -47.11 -6.55
N GLU A 33 25.06 -46.21 -5.89
CA GLU A 33 26.37 -46.42 -5.23
C GLU A 33 26.30 -47.55 -4.18
N VAL A 34 25.22 -47.58 -3.37
CA VAL A 34 25.02 -48.63 -2.37
C VAL A 34 24.81 -50.00 -3.03
N ASN A 35 24.13 -50.05 -4.19
CA ASN A 35 23.96 -51.29 -4.93
C ASN A 35 25.29 -51.79 -5.52
N ASP A 36 26.06 -50.88 -6.14
CA ASP A 36 27.38 -51.20 -6.72
C ASP A 36 28.36 -51.71 -5.66
N GLU A 37 28.44 -51.09 -4.49
CA GLU A 37 29.31 -51.54 -3.38
C GLU A 37 28.85 -52.95 -2.87
N THR A 38 27.53 -53.20 -2.88
CA THR A 38 27.00 -54.51 -2.48
C THR A 38 27.39 -55.59 -3.50
N ASP A 39 27.28 -55.30 -4.80
CA ASP A 39 27.64 -56.21 -5.88
C ASP A 39 29.16 -56.51 -5.86
N ASP A 40 30.00 -55.50 -5.67
CA ASP A 40 31.45 -55.66 -5.50
C ASP A 40 31.82 -56.55 -4.28
N SER A 41 31.05 -56.39 -3.17
CA SER A 41 31.23 -57.22 -1.97
C SER A 41 30.88 -58.68 -2.21
N LEU A 42 29.79 -58.95 -2.93
CA LEU A 42 29.39 -60.32 -3.33
C LEU A 42 30.39 -60.97 -4.27
N GLU A 43 30.97 -60.20 -5.21
CA GLU A 43 31.97 -60.69 -6.14
C GLU A 43 33.27 -61.13 -5.41
N LYS A 44 33.81 -60.26 -4.54
CA LYS A 44 34.97 -60.58 -3.70
C LYS A 44 34.74 -61.83 -2.85
N MET A 45 33.51 -61.96 -2.32
CA MET A 45 33.12 -63.10 -1.50
C MET A 45 33.07 -64.38 -2.34
N SER A 46 32.45 -64.30 -3.52
CA SER A 46 32.37 -65.44 -4.44
C SER A 46 33.77 -65.95 -4.82
N GLU A 47 34.74 -65.03 -5.11
CA GLU A 47 36.11 -65.39 -5.38
C GLU A 47 36.80 -66.10 -4.21
N ILE A 48 36.56 -65.66 -2.97
CA ILE A 48 37.12 -66.29 -1.76
C ILE A 48 36.57 -67.72 -1.60
N ILE A 49 35.25 -67.88 -1.76
CA ILE A 49 34.57 -69.17 -1.66
C ILE A 49 35.14 -70.15 -2.72
N ILE A 50 35.16 -69.75 -3.99
CA ILE A 50 35.71 -70.53 -5.09
C ILE A 50 37.14 -70.96 -4.82
N LYS A 51 38.05 -70.05 -4.43
CA LYS A 51 39.45 -70.30 -4.13
C LYS A 51 39.62 -71.33 -3.00
N ARG A 52 38.79 -71.29 -1.93
CA ARG A 52 38.85 -72.18 -0.80
C ARG A 52 38.24 -73.55 -1.15
N THR A 53 37.14 -73.63 -1.90
CA THR A 53 36.54 -74.85 -2.38
C THR A 53 37.50 -75.63 -3.29
N LEU A 54 38.18 -74.93 -4.20
CA LEU A 54 39.24 -75.52 -5.07
C LEU A 54 40.48 -75.97 -4.27
N ALA A 55 40.77 -75.42 -3.14
CA ALA A 55 41.83 -75.82 -2.23
C ALA A 55 41.45 -77.03 -1.36
N GLY A 56 40.23 -77.59 -1.50
CA GLY A 56 39.75 -78.78 -0.74
C GLY A 56 39.38 -78.44 0.70
N GLU A 57 39.17 -77.22 1.07
CA GLU A 57 38.68 -76.86 2.42
C GLU A 57 37.17 -77.13 2.54
N GLU A 58 36.78 -77.92 3.55
CA GLU A 58 35.38 -78.04 3.89
C GLU A 58 34.90 -76.72 4.48
N LEU A 59 34.07 -75.98 3.71
CA LEU A 59 33.46 -74.76 4.14
C LEU A 59 32.19 -75.09 4.93
N GLU A 60 32.23 -74.94 6.27
CA GLU A 60 31.01 -74.96 7.09
C GLU A 60 30.14 -73.72 6.72
N GLU A 61 28.81 -73.89 6.62
CA GLU A 61 27.82 -72.84 6.36
C GLU A 61 28.00 -71.62 7.34
N ALA A 62 28.63 -71.85 8.50
CA ALA A 62 28.89 -70.85 9.55
C ALA A 62 30.18 -70.04 9.39
N PHE A 63 31.03 -70.30 8.38
CA PHE A 63 32.37 -69.72 8.31
C PHE A 63 32.49 -68.33 7.65
N ILE A 64 31.32 -67.79 7.19
CA ILE A 64 31.35 -66.47 6.55
C ILE A 64 30.84 -65.41 7.54
N SER A 65 31.83 -64.65 8.00
CA SER A 65 31.60 -63.44 8.79
C SER A 65 30.64 -62.48 8.06
N ASN A 66 29.67 -61.94 8.73
CA ASN A 66 28.70 -60.93 8.28
C ASN A 66 27.51 -61.42 7.44
N ASN A 67 26.64 -62.28 8.00
CA ASN A 67 25.30 -62.56 7.44
C ASN A 67 25.22 -63.10 5.99
N ASN A 68 26.34 -63.25 5.28
CA ASN A 68 26.34 -63.78 3.91
C ASN A 68 26.21 -65.26 3.91
N GLN A 69 25.29 -65.79 3.13
CA GLN A 69 25.07 -67.24 2.94
C GLN A 69 25.45 -67.61 1.52
N PHE A 70 25.86 -68.84 1.34
CA PHE A 70 26.15 -69.38 0.01
C PHE A 70 25.61 -70.79 -0.19
N THR A 71 25.38 -71.13 -1.43
CA THR A 71 24.96 -72.50 -1.83
C THR A 71 25.79 -72.90 -3.06
N ILE A 72 26.33 -74.13 -3.04
CA ILE A 72 27.03 -74.66 -4.18
C ILE A 72 26.22 -75.87 -4.71
N ARG A 73 25.99 -75.89 -6.01
CA ARG A 73 25.29 -77.01 -6.71
C ARG A 73 26.09 -77.47 -7.87
N ASP A 74 26.13 -78.84 -8.08
CA ASP A 74 26.70 -79.35 -9.27
C ASP A 74 25.79 -79.17 -10.49
N VAL A 75 26.33 -78.69 -11.58
CA VAL A 75 25.58 -78.38 -12.79
C VAL A 75 26.20 -79.09 -14.00
N SER A 76 25.39 -79.39 -15.01
CA SER A 76 25.89 -80.02 -16.23
C SER A 76 26.65 -79.01 -17.10
N ALA A 77 27.59 -79.56 -17.92
CA ALA A 77 28.33 -78.66 -18.87
C ALA A 77 27.39 -78.00 -19.88
N GLU A 78 26.24 -78.59 -20.17
CA GLU A 78 25.22 -78.02 -21.06
C GLU A 78 24.50 -76.82 -20.39
N TYR A 79 24.25 -76.91 -19.08
CA TYR A 79 23.72 -75.82 -18.26
C TYR A 79 24.73 -74.68 -18.16
N ALA A 80 25.99 -74.98 -17.88
CA ALA A 80 27.04 -73.96 -17.78
C ALA A 80 27.26 -73.18 -19.09
N ALA A 81 27.12 -73.86 -20.24
CA ALA A 81 27.26 -73.19 -21.56
C ALA A 81 26.04 -72.37 -21.96
N SER A 82 24.89 -72.55 -21.32
CA SER A 82 23.64 -71.86 -21.67
C SER A 82 23.29 -70.68 -20.75
N HIS A 83 24.05 -70.51 -19.66
CA HIS A 83 23.80 -69.46 -18.67
C HIS A 83 24.99 -68.47 -18.54
N ASP A 84 24.70 -67.18 -18.18
CA ASP A 84 25.77 -66.26 -17.96
C ASP A 84 26.62 -66.64 -16.75
N HIS A 85 27.95 -66.54 -16.88
CA HIS A 85 28.87 -66.90 -15.82
C HIS A 85 28.76 -66.03 -14.55
N ILE A 86 28.23 -64.82 -14.63
CA ILE A 86 28.00 -63.92 -13.50
C ILE A 86 26.62 -63.28 -13.70
N ARG A 87 25.75 -63.41 -12.71
CA ARG A 87 24.41 -62.81 -12.72
C ARG A 87 24.05 -62.27 -11.35
N TYR A 88 23.57 -61.05 -11.31
CA TYR A 88 23.07 -60.41 -10.10
C TYR A 88 21.56 -60.33 -10.17
N GLU A 89 20.87 -60.79 -9.11
CA GLU A 89 19.42 -60.68 -9.00
C GLU A 89 18.98 -60.43 -7.56
N ASP A 90 17.85 -59.75 -7.41
CA ASP A 90 17.20 -59.62 -6.11
C ASP A 90 16.17 -60.74 -5.98
N ARG A 91 16.27 -61.59 -4.94
CA ARG A 91 15.43 -62.76 -4.72
C ARG A 91 15.01 -62.90 -3.27
N GLU A 92 13.77 -63.36 -3.02
CA GLU A 92 13.34 -63.73 -1.67
C GLU A 92 14.03 -65.02 -1.22
N VAL A 93 14.77 -64.96 -0.11
CA VAL A 93 15.50 -66.08 0.47
C VAL A 93 15.01 -66.30 1.91
N TYR A 94 14.83 -67.56 2.28
CA TYR A 94 14.45 -67.91 3.64
C TYR A 94 15.65 -67.84 4.59
N VAL A 95 15.62 -66.88 5.50
CA VAL A 95 16.66 -66.67 6.51
C VAL A 95 16.35 -67.53 7.74
N LYS A 96 17.12 -68.61 7.92
CA LYS A 96 16.91 -69.62 8.98
C LYS A 96 16.92 -69.00 10.40
N GLU A 97 17.72 -67.97 10.62
CA GLU A 97 17.88 -67.28 11.92
C GLU A 97 16.63 -66.46 12.31
N MET A 98 15.94 -65.85 11.35
CA MET A 98 14.74 -65.07 11.57
C MET A 98 13.44 -65.83 11.32
N ARG A 99 13.50 -66.95 10.70
CA ARG A 99 12.36 -67.78 10.29
C ARG A 99 11.40 -67.09 9.32
N GLU A 100 11.91 -66.16 8.53
CA GLU A 100 11.13 -65.36 7.59
C GLU A 100 11.80 -65.35 6.22
N TYR A 101 10.99 -65.05 5.15
CA TYR A 101 11.50 -64.79 3.83
C TYR A 101 11.90 -63.32 3.71
N GLU A 102 13.13 -63.06 3.31
CA GLU A 102 13.63 -61.74 3.10
C GLU A 102 14.21 -61.53 1.71
N SER A 103 14.07 -60.33 1.20
CA SER A 103 14.71 -59.98 -0.06
C SER A 103 16.24 -59.96 0.13
N ALA A 104 16.97 -60.64 -0.72
CA ALA A 104 18.43 -60.68 -0.71
C ALA A 104 18.98 -60.33 -2.08
N ARG A 105 20.08 -59.62 -2.11
CA ARG A 105 20.90 -59.45 -3.31
C ARG A 105 21.73 -60.73 -3.49
N MET A 106 21.64 -61.35 -4.62
CA MET A 106 22.29 -62.63 -4.92
C MET A 106 23.17 -62.46 -6.13
N LEU A 107 24.40 -62.99 -5.99
CA LEU A 107 25.32 -63.23 -7.07
C LEU A 107 25.32 -64.73 -7.40
N THR A 108 25.01 -65.10 -8.62
CA THR A 108 25.17 -66.42 -9.13
C THR A 108 26.39 -66.44 -10.05
N THR A 109 27.34 -67.37 -9.78
CA THR A 109 28.52 -67.52 -10.63
C THR A 109 28.74 -69.01 -10.88
N ILE A 110 29.23 -69.33 -12.09
CA ILE A 110 29.54 -70.74 -12.51
C ILE A 110 31.04 -70.85 -12.63
N TYR A 111 31.66 -71.88 -11.97
CA TYR A 111 33.04 -72.19 -12.04
C TYR A 111 33.30 -73.62 -12.33
N CYS A 112 34.51 -73.97 -12.79
CA CYS A 112 34.95 -75.34 -13.08
C CYS A 112 36.01 -75.82 -12.08
N ASP A 113 35.91 -76.98 -11.55
CA ASP A 113 36.93 -77.62 -10.69
C ASP A 113 38.10 -78.17 -11.48
N ASP A 114 39.15 -78.65 -10.79
CA ASP A 114 40.34 -79.24 -11.41
C ASP A 114 40.05 -80.57 -12.10
N ASP A 115 38.94 -81.21 -11.76
CA ASP A 115 38.46 -82.49 -12.36
C ASP A 115 37.56 -82.29 -13.60
N GLY A 116 37.25 -81.01 -13.96
CA GLY A 116 36.43 -80.65 -15.11
C GLY A 116 34.91 -80.62 -14.85
N ASN A 117 34.47 -80.69 -13.59
CA ASN A 117 33.08 -80.56 -13.22
C ASN A 117 32.67 -79.11 -13.06
N PHE A 118 31.44 -78.73 -13.45
CA PHE A 118 30.91 -77.40 -13.32
C PHE A 118 30.03 -77.26 -12.05
N HIS A 119 30.27 -76.19 -11.32
CA HIS A 119 29.58 -75.86 -10.09
C HIS A 119 28.94 -74.48 -10.22
N GLU A 120 27.68 -74.36 -9.78
CA GLU A 120 27.00 -73.09 -9.64
C GLU A 120 27.12 -72.64 -8.18
N LEU A 121 27.68 -71.50 -7.95
CA LEU A 121 27.79 -70.85 -6.64
C LEU A 121 26.81 -69.66 -6.58
N GLU A 122 25.85 -69.78 -5.66
CA GLU A 122 24.96 -68.67 -5.28
C GLU A 122 25.48 -68.09 -3.98
N VAL A 123 25.82 -66.81 -3.98
CA VAL A 123 26.21 -66.05 -2.78
C VAL A 123 25.16 -64.95 -2.59
N TYR A 124 24.61 -64.84 -1.41
CA TYR A 124 23.59 -63.82 -1.16
C TYR A 124 23.76 -63.15 0.19
N THR A 125 23.37 -61.86 0.22
CA THR A 125 23.31 -61.02 1.41
C THR A 125 21.88 -60.67 1.68
N PRO A 126 21.31 -61.04 2.85
CA PRO A 126 19.95 -60.67 3.21
C PRO A 126 19.81 -59.14 3.25
N HIS A 127 18.71 -58.64 2.72
CA HIS A 127 18.43 -57.21 2.57
C HIS A 127 18.06 -56.47 3.87
N ILE A 128 18.08 -57.12 5.04
CA ILE A 128 17.67 -56.53 6.33
C ILE A 128 18.37 -55.20 6.58
N GLU A 129 19.68 -55.16 6.32
CA GLU A 129 20.49 -53.95 6.47
C GLU A 129 20.26 -52.95 5.32
N LYS A 130 19.86 -53.38 4.12
CA LYS A 130 19.70 -52.57 2.94
C LYS A 130 18.42 -51.72 2.94
N ASP A 131 17.30 -52.31 3.38
CA ASP A 131 16.03 -51.57 3.51
C ASP A 131 16.07 -50.57 4.65
N ASP A 132 16.67 -50.92 5.78
CA ASP A 132 16.94 -50.02 6.89
C ASP A 132 17.89 -48.87 6.49
N LEU A 133 18.90 -49.19 5.66
CA LEU A 133 19.83 -48.19 5.14
C LEU A 133 19.15 -47.23 4.17
N ARG A 134 18.31 -47.73 3.25
CA ARG A 134 17.49 -46.90 2.33
C ARG A 134 16.56 -45.97 3.08
N GLU A 135 15.86 -46.49 4.09
CA GLU A 135 14.95 -45.70 4.93
C GLU A 135 15.71 -44.65 5.72
N THR A 136 16.88 -45.00 6.24
CA THR A 136 17.75 -44.10 6.99
C THR A 136 18.29 -42.98 6.08
N ILE A 137 18.79 -43.31 4.90
CA ILE A 137 19.25 -42.33 3.90
C ILE A 137 18.10 -41.39 3.53
N PHE A 138 16.91 -41.92 3.26
CA PHE A 138 15.74 -41.12 2.94
C PHE A 138 15.37 -40.15 4.09
N LYS A 139 15.34 -40.65 5.33
CA LYS A 139 15.03 -39.83 6.53
C LYS A 139 16.04 -38.71 6.70
N TRP A 140 17.33 -38.99 6.60
CA TRP A 140 18.38 -37.99 6.74
C TRP A 140 18.36 -36.97 5.60
N MET A 141 18.13 -37.42 4.39
CA MET A 141 18.02 -36.57 3.21
C MET A 141 16.80 -35.64 3.30
N LEU A 142 15.64 -36.20 3.70
CA LEU A 142 14.42 -35.42 3.91
C LEU A 142 14.63 -34.38 5.03
N THR A 143 15.24 -34.79 6.13
CA THR A 143 15.55 -33.91 7.27
C THR A 143 16.46 -32.76 6.84
N LEU A 144 17.53 -33.08 6.09
CA LEU A 144 18.47 -32.08 5.57
C LEU A 144 17.75 -31.10 4.60
N ALA A 145 16.93 -31.62 3.69
CA ALA A 145 16.16 -30.81 2.75
C ALA A 145 15.21 -29.85 3.48
N LEU A 146 14.52 -30.31 4.55
CA LEU A 146 13.66 -29.48 5.36
C LEU A 146 14.43 -28.40 6.12
N ILE A 147 15.59 -28.74 6.70
CA ILE A 147 16.46 -27.76 7.39
C ILE A 147 16.94 -26.68 6.42
N LEU A 148 17.39 -27.07 5.23
CA LEU A 148 17.83 -26.14 4.18
C LEU A 148 16.68 -25.24 3.70
N LEU A 149 15.51 -25.80 3.49
CA LEU A 149 14.32 -25.07 3.06
C LEU A 149 13.89 -24.04 4.12
N PHE A 150 13.83 -24.45 5.39
CA PHE A 150 13.47 -23.54 6.46
C PHE A 150 14.54 -22.47 6.69
N GLY A 151 15.82 -22.86 6.68
CA GLY A 151 16.94 -21.96 6.85
C GLY A 151 17.01 -20.90 5.74
N THR A 152 16.87 -21.30 4.48
CA THR A 152 16.86 -20.39 3.34
C THR A 152 15.64 -19.46 3.36
N MET A 153 14.47 -19.97 3.74
CA MET A 153 13.25 -19.15 3.88
C MET A 153 13.40 -18.09 4.99
N LEU A 154 13.98 -18.47 6.12
CA LEU A 154 14.22 -17.56 7.24
C LEU A 154 15.23 -16.48 6.86
N LEU A 155 16.40 -16.88 6.33
CA LEU A 155 17.44 -15.95 5.89
C LEU A 155 16.95 -14.98 4.82
N ASN A 156 16.21 -15.47 3.82
CA ASN A 156 15.60 -14.65 2.78
C ASN A 156 14.64 -13.61 3.37
N THR A 157 13.77 -14.03 4.30
CA THR A 157 12.80 -13.13 4.93
C THR A 157 13.49 -12.04 5.76
N LEU A 158 14.53 -12.39 6.53
CA LEU A 158 15.29 -11.45 7.35
C LEU A 158 16.07 -10.46 6.46
N SER A 159 16.79 -10.97 5.46
CA SER A 159 17.55 -10.16 4.51
C SER A 159 16.64 -9.19 3.77
N MET A 160 15.51 -9.65 3.26
CA MET A 160 14.56 -8.82 2.52
C MET A 160 13.94 -7.72 3.38
N ARG A 161 13.62 -8.01 4.65
CA ARG A 161 13.14 -7.00 5.61
C ARG A 161 14.18 -5.89 5.82
N GLN A 162 15.43 -6.26 5.98
CA GLN A 162 16.51 -5.31 6.21
C GLN A 162 16.80 -4.47 4.96
N THR A 163 16.83 -5.09 3.80
CA THR A 163 17.09 -4.43 2.50
C THR A 163 15.97 -3.44 2.13
N MET A 164 14.71 -3.75 2.43
CA MET A 164 13.56 -2.89 2.08
C MET A 164 13.24 -1.81 3.13
N LYS A 165 13.86 -1.85 4.29
CA LYS A 165 13.63 -0.86 5.36
C LYS A 165 13.82 0.60 4.91
N PRO A 166 14.87 0.97 4.13
CA PRO A 166 15.04 2.33 3.64
C PRO A 166 13.88 2.80 2.75
N LEU A 167 13.31 1.91 1.92
CA LEU A 167 12.17 2.25 1.07
C LEU A 167 10.92 2.58 1.90
N TYR A 168 10.63 1.80 2.93
CA TYR A 168 9.49 2.07 3.81
C TYR A 168 9.68 3.34 4.65
N ASN A 169 10.90 3.62 5.09
CA ASN A 169 11.23 4.87 5.76
C ASN A 169 10.99 6.08 4.86
N LEU A 170 11.42 6.00 3.59
CA LEU A 170 11.20 7.05 2.61
C LEU A 170 9.69 7.28 2.35
N LEU A 171 8.92 6.21 2.16
CA LEU A 171 7.47 6.31 1.99
C LEU A 171 6.81 6.98 3.19
N HIS A 172 7.15 6.56 4.40
CA HIS A 172 6.60 7.17 5.60
C HIS A 172 6.98 8.66 5.73
N TRP A 173 8.23 9.02 5.39
CA TRP A 173 8.65 10.42 5.39
C TRP A 173 7.87 11.25 4.36
N THR A 174 7.59 10.73 3.16
CA THR A 174 6.78 11.43 2.14
C THR A 174 5.33 11.62 2.56
N GLU A 175 4.73 10.67 3.29
CA GLU A 175 3.38 10.79 3.86
C GLU A 175 3.29 11.90 4.92
N LEU A 176 4.34 12.06 5.72
CA LEU A 176 4.42 13.09 6.76
C LEU A 176 4.80 14.47 6.19
N PHE A 177 5.26 14.52 4.94
CA PHE A 177 5.70 15.77 4.33
C PHE A 177 4.51 16.71 4.12
N ARG A 178 4.63 17.94 4.64
CA ARG A 178 3.63 19.00 4.52
C ARG A 178 4.25 20.23 3.90
N LEU A 179 3.72 20.70 2.76
CA LEU A 179 4.23 21.88 2.04
C LEU A 179 4.24 23.16 2.90
N HIS A 180 3.31 23.28 3.86
CA HIS A 180 3.16 24.48 4.71
C HIS A 180 3.93 24.41 6.04
N LYS A 181 4.57 23.28 6.37
CA LYS A 181 5.37 23.10 7.60
C LYS A 181 6.82 22.86 7.26
N LYS A 182 7.75 23.41 8.07
CA LYS A 182 9.17 23.01 8.00
C LYS A 182 9.26 21.52 8.30
N THR A 183 9.51 20.72 7.28
CA THR A 183 9.71 19.28 7.42
C THR A 183 11.15 19.02 7.84
N SER A 184 11.37 18.05 8.73
CA SER A 184 12.69 17.61 9.11
C SER A 184 13.42 17.02 7.89
N LYS A 185 14.73 17.20 7.83
CA LYS A 185 15.60 16.59 6.81
C LYS A 185 15.38 15.08 6.80
N LEU A 186 15.39 14.47 5.61
CA LEU A 186 15.32 13.03 5.46
C LEU A 186 16.56 12.36 6.08
N VAL A 187 16.37 11.58 7.15
CA VAL A 187 17.42 10.77 7.77
C VAL A 187 17.10 9.30 7.45
N ASN A 188 17.65 8.82 6.33
CA ASN A 188 17.41 7.46 5.84
C ASN A 188 18.72 6.84 5.31
N PRO A 189 19.69 6.50 6.23
CA PRO A 189 20.96 5.95 5.83
C PRO A 189 20.78 4.58 5.16
N THR A 190 21.47 4.37 4.05
CA THR A 190 21.47 3.12 3.29
C THR A 190 22.81 2.91 2.60
N ASN A 191 23.24 1.65 2.51
CA ASN A 191 24.43 1.23 1.78
C ASN A 191 24.13 0.86 0.31
N ILE A 192 22.84 0.94 -0.09
CA ILE A 192 22.38 0.62 -1.45
C ILE A 192 22.34 1.91 -2.24
N ASP A 193 23.12 1.99 -3.31
CA ASP A 193 23.31 3.21 -4.11
C ASP A 193 22.01 3.69 -4.75
N GLU A 194 21.17 2.78 -5.23
CA GLU A 194 19.85 3.12 -5.81
C GLU A 194 18.92 3.76 -4.79
N PHE A 195 18.93 3.30 -3.56
CA PHE A 195 18.14 3.92 -2.50
C PHE A 195 18.69 5.26 -2.04
N ARG A 196 20.03 5.43 -2.09
CA ARG A 196 20.68 6.72 -1.81
C ARG A 196 20.28 7.75 -2.87
N GLN A 197 20.40 7.40 -4.14
CA GLN A 197 19.97 8.26 -5.26
C GLN A 197 18.48 8.59 -5.21
N LEU A 198 17.65 7.60 -4.87
CA LEU A 198 16.20 7.81 -4.70
C LEU A 198 15.90 8.78 -3.56
N ASN A 199 16.55 8.63 -2.40
CA ASN A 199 16.42 9.54 -1.27
C ASN A 199 16.74 10.98 -1.66
N GLU A 200 17.90 11.19 -2.31
CA GLU A 200 18.35 12.52 -2.75
C GLU A 200 17.36 13.14 -3.76
N THR A 201 16.93 12.36 -4.74
CA THR A 201 16.00 12.84 -5.78
C THR A 201 14.65 13.24 -5.20
N VAL A 202 14.09 12.41 -4.31
CA VAL A 202 12.80 12.68 -3.65
C VAL A 202 12.92 13.87 -2.70
N GLU A 203 13.97 13.93 -1.87
CA GLU A 203 14.22 15.07 -0.97
C GLU A 203 14.34 16.39 -1.75
N GLN A 204 15.15 16.42 -2.81
CA GLN A 204 15.31 17.61 -3.67
C GLN A 204 14.00 18.02 -4.35
N SER A 205 13.22 17.06 -4.84
CA SER A 205 11.93 17.34 -5.46
C SER A 205 10.95 17.97 -4.47
N MET A 206 10.87 17.41 -3.26
CA MET A 206 10.00 17.92 -2.20
C MET A 206 10.43 19.32 -1.71
N LEU A 207 11.73 19.55 -1.53
CA LEU A 207 12.27 20.87 -1.16
C LEU A 207 12.03 21.91 -2.26
N ARG A 208 12.15 21.52 -3.53
CA ARG A 208 11.83 22.40 -4.67
C ARG A 208 10.35 22.76 -4.68
N SER A 209 9.46 21.78 -4.48
CA SER A 209 8.01 22.02 -4.38
C SER A 209 7.68 22.95 -3.23
N GLN A 210 8.29 22.77 -2.07
CA GLN A 210 8.10 23.64 -0.91
C GLN A 210 8.55 25.08 -1.20
N LYS A 211 9.72 25.25 -1.82
CA LYS A 211 10.24 26.57 -2.19
C LYS A 211 9.33 27.27 -3.22
N GLN A 212 8.83 26.56 -4.22
CA GLN A 212 7.88 27.11 -5.19
C GLN A 212 6.59 27.56 -4.51
N TYR A 213 6.09 26.74 -3.59
CA TYR A 213 4.90 27.08 -2.79
C TYR A 213 5.12 28.34 -1.94
N GLU A 214 6.26 28.51 -1.28
CA GLU A 214 6.61 29.71 -0.52
C GLU A 214 6.73 30.96 -1.42
N ILE A 215 7.35 30.81 -2.60
CA ILE A 215 7.45 31.90 -3.58
C ILE A 215 6.05 32.32 -4.03
N GLN A 216 5.20 31.38 -4.41
CA GLN A 216 3.82 31.64 -4.84
C GLN A 216 3.00 32.35 -3.72
N LYS A 217 3.13 31.85 -2.49
CA LYS A 217 2.49 32.44 -1.31
C LYS A 217 2.89 33.90 -1.10
N ASN A 218 4.19 34.16 -1.12
CA ASN A 218 4.73 35.54 -0.92
C ASN A 218 4.35 36.45 -2.09
N PHE A 219 4.36 35.93 -3.34
CA PHE A 219 3.94 36.66 -4.52
C PHE A 219 2.48 37.13 -4.40
N ILE A 220 1.56 36.23 -4.05
CA ILE A 220 0.13 36.55 -3.90
C ILE A 220 -0.07 37.56 -2.76
N GLY A 221 0.63 37.38 -1.64
CA GLY A 221 0.57 38.32 -0.51
C GLY A 221 1.02 39.72 -0.87
N ASN A 222 2.18 39.85 -1.50
CA ASN A 222 2.78 41.11 -1.86
C ASN A 222 2.01 41.79 -3.01
N ALA A 223 1.66 41.08 -4.07
CA ALA A 223 0.93 41.60 -5.21
C ALA A 223 -0.38 42.28 -4.80
N SER A 224 -1.04 41.73 -3.80
CA SER A 224 -2.31 42.28 -3.36
C SER A 224 -2.18 43.57 -2.55
N HIS A 225 -1.15 43.69 -1.71
CA HIS A 225 -0.84 44.96 -1.03
C HIS A 225 -0.45 46.03 -2.05
N GLU A 226 0.38 45.65 -3.03
CA GLU A 226 0.82 46.55 -4.10
C GLU A 226 -0.32 47.02 -5.02
N LEU A 227 -1.38 46.17 -5.20
CA LEU A 227 -2.57 46.55 -5.96
C LEU A 227 -3.58 47.38 -5.13
N GLN A 228 -3.68 47.19 -3.84
CA GLN A 228 -4.61 47.94 -2.99
C GLN A 228 -4.27 49.43 -2.90
N THR A 229 -3.00 49.77 -2.80
CA THR A 229 -2.53 51.15 -2.66
C THR A 229 -2.90 52.02 -3.87
N PRO A 230 -2.56 51.68 -5.12
CA PRO A 230 -2.93 52.50 -6.28
C PRO A 230 -4.44 52.57 -6.50
N LEU A 231 -5.19 51.49 -6.23
CA LEU A 231 -6.64 51.54 -6.33
C LEU A 231 -7.26 52.47 -5.31
N ALA A 232 -6.76 52.52 -4.08
CA ALA A 232 -7.22 53.44 -3.06
C ALA A 232 -6.90 54.89 -3.45
N VAL A 233 -5.72 55.16 -4.01
CA VAL A 233 -5.34 56.50 -4.51
C VAL A 233 -6.27 56.92 -5.64
N CYS A 234 -6.53 56.06 -6.65
CA CYS A 234 -7.45 56.36 -7.73
C CYS A 234 -8.88 56.66 -7.23
N MET A 235 -9.37 55.87 -6.26
CA MET A 235 -10.68 56.11 -5.67
C MET A 235 -10.75 57.46 -4.97
N ASN A 236 -9.75 57.78 -4.16
CA ASN A 236 -9.70 59.09 -3.44
C ASN A 236 -9.65 60.27 -4.42
N GLN A 237 -8.85 60.19 -5.48
CA GLN A 237 -8.79 61.23 -6.53
C GLN A 237 -10.14 61.41 -7.24
N LEU A 238 -10.87 60.33 -7.55
CA LEU A 238 -12.19 60.39 -8.14
C LEU A 238 -13.26 60.95 -7.17
N GLU A 239 -13.17 60.60 -5.90
CA GLU A 239 -14.04 61.12 -4.85
C GLU A 239 -13.81 62.63 -4.67
N LEU A 240 -12.56 63.11 -4.65
CA LEU A 240 -12.21 64.52 -4.65
C LEU A 240 -12.70 65.27 -5.91
N LEU A 241 -12.60 64.65 -7.07
CA LEU A 241 -13.10 65.20 -8.34
C LEU A 241 -14.62 65.39 -8.30
N MET A 242 -15.40 64.46 -7.67
CA MET A 242 -16.84 64.60 -7.51
C MET A 242 -17.26 65.81 -6.66
N GLU A 243 -16.36 66.39 -5.85
CA GLU A 243 -16.62 67.59 -5.04
C GLU A 243 -16.46 68.87 -5.84
N ASP A 244 -15.99 68.80 -7.11
CA ASP A 244 -15.78 70.02 -7.93
C ASP A 244 -17.16 70.60 -8.39
N PRO A 245 -17.50 71.83 -8.01
CA PRO A 245 -18.76 72.52 -8.36
C PRO A 245 -18.94 72.73 -9.88
N ALA A 246 -17.86 72.62 -10.67
CA ALA A 246 -17.92 72.80 -12.11
C ALA A 246 -18.43 71.57 -12.86
N LEU A 247 -18.59 70.39 -12.21
CA LEU A 247 -19.09 69.18 -12.81
C LEU A 247 -20.61 69.15 -12.97
N GLY A 248 -21.07 68.73 -14.15
CA GLY A 248 -22.49 68.46 -14.38
C GLY A 248 -22.97 67.12 -13.83
N GLU A 249 -24.29 66.96 -13.65
CA GLU A 249 -24.89 65.75 -13.07
C GLU A 249 -24.50 64.46 -13.82
N GLU A 250 -24.43 64.50 -15.17
CA GLU A 250 -24.03 63.36 -15.97
C GLU A 250 -22.59 62.88 -15.68
N GLN A 251 -21.68 63.82 -15.49
CA GLN A 251 -20.28 63.55 -15.18
C GLN A 251 -20.13 62.95 -13.78
N ILE A 252 -20.88 63.45 -12.79
CA ILE A 252 -20.92 62.89 -11.44
C ILE A 252 -21.45 61.47 -11.45
N VAL A 253 -22.49 61.18 -12.24
CA VAL A 253 -23.01 59.79 -12.38
C VAL A 253 -21.99 58.84 -13.00
N GLU A 254 -21.25 59.27 -14.05
CA GLU A 254 -20.21 58.47 -14.68
C GLU A 254 -19.03 58.23 -13.74
N ILE A 255 -18.55 59.24 -13.01
CA ILE A 255 -17.50 59.09 -11.98
C ILE A 255 -17.97 58.09 -10.92
N GLY A 256 -19.21 58.18 -10.48
CA GLY A 256 -19.81 57.24 -9.50
C GLY A 256 -19.85 55.81 -10.02
N LYS A 257 -20.06 55.57 -11.34
CA LYS A 257 -19.96 54.24 -11.96
C LYS A 257 -18.52 53.72 -11.91
N VAL A 258 -17.52 54.59 -12.20
CA VAL A 258 -16.09 54.19 -12.13
C VAL A 258 -15.68 53.83 -10.72
N ILE A 259 -16.05 54.66 -9.72
CA ILE A 259 -15.78 54.37 -8.30
C ILE A 259 -16.38 53.02 -7.88
N ARG A 260 -17.62 52.71 -8.29
CA ARG A 260 -18.24 51.42 -8.01
C ARG A 260 -17.45 50.24 -8.61
N LYS A 261 -16.97 50.38 -9.87
CA LYS A 261 -16.11 49.37 -10.50
C LYS A 261 -14.78 49.18 -9.74
N LEU A 262 -14.13 50.24 -9.33
CA LEU A 262 -12.90 50.21 -8.53
C LEU A 262 -13.13 49.54 -7.16
N ARG A 263 -14.23 49.86 -6.46
CA ARG A 263 -14.61 49.18 -5.21
C ARG A 263 -14.79 47.69 -5.39
N ASN A 264 -15.41 47.27 -6.49
CA ASN A 264 -15.56 45.85 -6.83
C ASN A 264 -14.21 45.19 -7.07
N MET A 265 -13.25 45.87 -7.75
CA MET A 265 -11.89 45.33 -7.95
C MET A 265 -11.12 45.20 -6.62
N VAL A 266 -11.22 46.18 -5.72
CA VAL A 266 -10.64 46.08 -4.37
C VAL A 266 -11.22 44.90 -3.59
N GLN A 267 -12.53 44.72 -3.66
CA GLN A 267 -13.21 43.62 -2.98
C GLN A 267 -12.81 42.27 -3.59
N LEU A 268 -12.71 42.18 -4.92
CA LEU A 268 -12.24 40.98 -5.62
C LEU A 268 -10.83 40.59 -5.20
N ASN A 269 -9.92 41.56 -5.18
CA ASN A 269 -8.53 41.35 -4.78
C ASN A 269 -8.43 40.87 -3.32
N ARG A 270 -9.15 41.52 -2.39
CA ARG A 270 -9.24 41.05 -0.97
C ARG A 270 -9.76 39.63 -0.86
N THR A 271 -10.74 39.30 -1.67
CA THR A 271 -11.38 37.97 -1.65
C THR A 271 -10.42 36.86 -2.16
N LEU A 272 -9.68 37.15 -3.24
CA LEU A 272 -8.64 36.26 -3.76
C LEU A 272 -7.50 36.04 -2.76
N LEU A 273 -7.08 37.14 -2.06
CA LEU A 273 -6.11 37.03 -0.98
C LEU A 273 -6.56 36.12 0.15
N ASN A 274 -7.80 36.30 0.59
CA ASN A 274 -8.34 35.47 1.67
C ASN A 274 -8.42 34.03 1.24
N LEU A 275 -8.85 33.71 0.00
CA LEU A 275 -8.84 32.38 -0.54
C LEU A 275 -7.43 31.78 -0.52
N SER A 276 -6.43 32.52 -1.01
CA SER A 276 -5.04 32.06 -0.97
C SER A 276 -4.52 31.85 0.45
N ARG A 277 -4.86 32.75 1.40
CA ARG A 277 -4.48 32.58 2.82
C ARG A 277 -5.12 31.35 3.48
N ILE A 278 -6.38 31.07 3.12
CA ILE A 278 -7.11 29.90 3.60
C ILE A 278 -6.43 28.63 3.06
N GLU A 279 -6.28 28.52 1.74
CA GLU A 279 -5.62 27.36 1.10
C GLU A 279 -4.19 27.12 1.61
N ASN A 280 -3.51 28.20 1.99
CA ASN A 280 -2.17 28.19 2.55
C ASN A 280 -2.11 27.91 4.06
N GLY A 281 -3.22 27.64 4.73
CA GLY A 281 -3.26 27.33 6.15
C GLY A 281 -2.72 28.44 7.05
N GLN A 282 -2.90 29.71 6.68
CA GLN A 282 -2.38 30.86 7.47
C GLN A 282 -3.22 31.15 8.71
N PHE A 283 -4.41 30.62 8.81
CA PHE A 283 -5.29 30.75 9.97
C PHE A 283 -5.00 29.58 10.92
N THR A 284 -4.33 29.90 12.03
CA THR A 284 -3.77 28.89 12.96
C THR A 284 -4.44 28.85 14.32
N LYS A 285 -5.32 29.82 14.62
CA LYS A 285 -6.06 29.82 15.87
C LYS A 285 -7.05 28.67 15.87
N SER A 286 -7.23 28.06 17.03
CA SER A 286 -8.11 26.90 17.21
C SER A 286 -8.89 27.09 18.50
N GLU A 287 -10.14 27.55 18.36
CA GLU A 287 -11.05 27.85 19.47
C GLU A 287 -12.39 27.15 19.22
N LEU A 288 -13.10 26.82 20.29
CA LEU A 288 -14.45 26.27 20.16
C LEU A 288 -15.42 27.40 19.79
N VAL A 289 -15.94 27.38 18.58
CA VAL A 289 -16.85 28.39 18.06
C VAL A 289 -18.29 27.88 18.11
N SER A 290 -19.17 28.69 18.69
CA SER A 290 -20.63 28.54 18.66
C SER A 290 -21.19 29.21 17.43
N PHE A 291 -21.76 28.48 16.51
CA PHE A 291 -22.37 29.04 15.30
C PHE A 291 -23.70 29.72 15.57
N GLN A 292 -24.42 29.32 16.63
CA GLN A 292 -25.63 29.99 17.05
C GLN A 292 -25.30 31.42 17.52
N ASN A 293 -24.36 31.60 18.46
CA ASN A 293 -23.95 32.93 18.96
C ASN A 293 -23.41 33.79 17.82
N LEU A 294 -22.70 33.19 16.87
CA LEU A 294 -22.17 33.91 15.73
C LEU A 294 -23.27 34.37 14.77
N THR A 295 -24.30 33.54 14.56
CA THR A 295 -25.49 33.90 13.77
C THR A 295 -26.24 35.05 14.39
N GLU A 296 -26.51 35.01 15.68
CA GLU A 296 -27.20 36.06 16.43
C GLU A 296 -26.45 37.40 16.34
N ARG A 297 -25.12 37.39 16.23
CA ARG A 297 -24.30 38.58 16.09
C ARG A 297 -24.32 39.14 14.66
N ILE A 298 -24.37 38.31 13.61
CA ILE A 298 -24.27 38.74 12.20
C ILE A 298 -25.62 39.13 11.62
N LEU A 299 -26.70 38.45 11.99
CA LEU A 299 -28.03 38.67 11.41
C LEU A 299 -28.57 40.08 11.49
N PRO A 300 -28.46 40.84 12.63
CA PRO A 300 -28.98 42.20 12.73
C PRO A 300 -28.38 43.15 11.70
N ASP A 301 -27.06 43.04 11.43
CA ASP A 301 -26.39 43.84 10.44
C ASP A 301 -26.91 43.57 9.02
N LEU A 302 -27.11 42.31 8.66
CA LEU A 302 -27.65 41.92 7.36
C LEU A 302 -29.11 42.37 7.21
N GLN A 303 -29.93 42.20 8.23
CA GLN A 303 -31.32 42.68 8.21
C GLN A 303 -31.43 44.21 8.02
N SER A 304 -30.52 44.98 8.66
CA SER A 304 -30.44 46.43 8.48
C SER A 304 -30.06 46.80 7.03
N ILE A 305 -29.06 46.12 6.43
CA ILE A 305 -28.61 46.37 5.06
C ILE A 305 -29.69 46.03 4.02
N PHE A 306 -30.44 44.98 4.24
CA PHE A 306 -31.44 44.46 3.31
C PHE A 306 -32.88 44.77 3.71
N THR A 307 -33.12 45.81 4.55
CA THR A 307 -34.46 46.20 5.04
C THR A 307 -35.44 46.41 3.89
N ALA A 308 -34.99 47.00 2.78
CA ALA A 308 -35.83 47.24 1.60
C ALA A 308 -36.41 45.98 0.97
N MET A 309 -35.78 44.81 1.18
CA MET A 309 -36.27 43.52 0.63
C MET A 309 -37.32 42.85 1.48
N GLN A 310 -37.58 43.36 2.69
CA GLN A 310 -38.59 42.80 3.61
C GLN A 310 -38.49 41.30 3.84
N ILE A 311 -37.28 40.77 3.98
CA ILE A 311 -36.99 39.36 4.16
C ILE A 311 -37.37 38.94 5.60
N HIS A 312 -38.16 37.87 5.72
CA HIS A 312 -38.45 37.25 7.02
C HIS A 312 -37.30 36.30 7.40
N VAL A 313 -36.87 36.36 8.65
CA VAL A 313 -35.79 35.49 9.15
C VAL A 313 -36.33 34.65 10.30
N GLU A 314 -36.16 33.33 10.18
CA GLU A 314 -36.50 32.37 11.22
C GLU A 314 -35.26 31.66 11.71
N MET A 315 -35.10 31.55 13.02
CA MET A 315 -34.08 30.69 13.64
C MET A 315 -34.76 29.44 14.23
N ARG A 316 -34.36 28.26 13.73
CA ARG A 316 -34.86 26.96 14.18
C ARG A 316 -33.70 26.15 14.76
N SER A 317 -33.35 26.43 16.02
CA SER A 317 -32.23 25.73 16.68
C SER A 317 -32.76 24.69 17.65
N SER A 318 -32.47 23.41 17.40
CA SER A 318 -32.72 22.35 18.39
C SER A 318 -31.53 22.19 19.33
N SER A 319 -30.31 22.57 18.88
CA SER A 319 -29.07 22.62 19.63
C SER A 319 -28.03 23.46 18.87
N ASP A 320 -26.97 23.86 19.56
CA ASP A 320 -25.92 24.69 18.98
C ASP A 320 -24.90 23.83 18.20
N PHE A 321 -24.67 24.15 16.94
CA PHE A 321 -23.57 23.63 16.19
C PHE A 321 -22.27 24.26 16.66
N GLN A 322 -21.41 23.46 17.28
CA GLN A 322 -20.10 23.90 17.77
C GLN A 322 -18.97 23.15 17.06
N HIS A 323 -17.95 23.90 16.68
CA HIS A 323 -16.76 23.31 16.05
C HIS A 323 -15.50 24.04 16.46
N VAL A 324 -14.36 23.28 16.57
CA VAL A 324 -13.05 23.83 16.92
C VAL A 324 -12.37 24.33 15.64
N MET A 325 -12.29 25.63 15.46
CA MET A 325 -11.69 26.26 14.27
C MET A 325 -11.24 27.69 14.55
N ASP A 326 -10.61 28.34 13.56
CA ASP A 326 -10.26 29.77 13.68
C ASP A 326 -11.54 30.62 13.68
N PRO A 327 -11.77 31.47 14.69
CA PRO A 327 -12.97 32.30 14.78
C PRO A 327 -13.14 33.28 13.60
N THR A 328 -12.03 33.69 12.98
CA THR A 328 -12.07 34.56 11.78
C THR A 328 -12.63 33.78 10.59
N LEU A 329 -12.19 32.52 10.40
CA LEU A 329 -12.72 31.65 9.35
C LEU A 329 -14.20 31.33 9.58
N ALA A 330 -14.62 31.04 10.81
CA ALA A 330 -16.00 30.79 11.14
C ALA A 330 -16.87 32.01 10.79
N THR A 331 -16.41 33.23 11.15
CA THR A 331 -17.11 34.48 10.82
C THR A 331 -17.22 34.69 9.32
N MET A 332 -16.13 34.42 8.56
CA MET A 332 -16.13 34.54 7.10
C MET A 332 -17.09 33.53 6.45
N LEU A 333 -17.07 32.27 6.90
CA LEU A 333 -17.93 31.22 6.42
C LEU A 333 -19.41 31.58 6.61
N LEU A 334 -19.79 31.90 7.83
CA LEU A 334 -21.18 32.19 8.16
C LEU A 334 -21.68 33.46 7.49
N THR A 335 -20.84 34.51 7.47
CA THR A 335 -21.19 35.76 6.77
C THR A 335 -21.40 35.52 5.27
N ASN A 336 -20.57 34.70 4.62
CA ASN A 336 -20.76 34.36 3.21
C ASN A 336 -22.08 33.64 2.96
N LEU A 337 -22.39 32.62 3.78
CA LEU A 337 -23.63 31.85 3.62
C LEU A 337 -24.88 32.69 3.87
N LEU A 338 -24.89 33.45 4.97
CA LEU A 338 -26.00 34.37 5.31
C LEU A 338 -26.16 35.44 4.24
N LYS A 339 -25.07 36.13 3.84
CA LYS A 339 -25.12 37.14 2.79
C LYS A 339 -25.68 36.60 1.48
N ASN A 340 -25.29 35.38 1.08
CA ASN A 340 -25.87 34.72 -0.08
C ASN A 340 -27.38 34.51 0.06
N ALA A 341 -27.85 34.10 1.25
CA ALA A 341 -29.26 33.89 1.53
C ALA A 341 -30.07 35.19 1.42
N PHE A 342 -29.49 36.35 1.73
CA PHE A 342 -30.12 37.65 1.57
C PHE A 342 -30.05 38.18 0.12
N VAL A 343 -28.87 38.17 -0.49
CA VAL A 343 -28.62 38.70 -1.84
C VAL A 343 -29.39 37.94 -2.93
N HIS A 344 -29.53 36.65 -2.77
CA HIS A 344 -30.21 35.78 -3.74
C HIS A 344 -31.68 35.50 -3.39
N ASN A 345 -32.24 36.18 -2.42
CA ASN A 345 -33.63 36.09 -2.04
C ASN A 345 -34.58 36.86 -2.98
N LYS A 346 -35.87 36.67 -2.81
CA LYS A 346 -36.93 37.47 -3.44
C LYS A 346 -37.53 38.49 -2.43
N GLN A 347 -38.20 39.53 -2.92
CA GLN A 347 -38.94 40.50 -2.12
C GLN A 347 -39.96 39.77 -1.22
N GLY A 348 -39.96 40.08 0.09
CA GLY A 348 -40.81 39.41 1.06
C GLY A 348 -40.49 37.90 1.26
N GLY A 349 -39.31 37.47 0.86
CA GLY A 349 -38.89 36.07 0.96
C GLY A 349 -38.50 35.64 2.38
N LEU A 350 -38.07 34.43 2.52
CA LEU A 350 -37.76 33.78 3.78
C LEU A 350 -36.30 33.32 3.84
N VAL A 351 -35.64 33.50 4.98
CA VAL A 351 -34.36 32.90 5.35
C VAL A 351 -34.56 32.09 6.62
N ILE A 352 -34.17 30.84 6.61
CA ILE A 352 -34.22 29.97 7.79
C ILE A 352 -32.81 29.54 8.14
N VAL A 353 -32.43 29.65 9.40
CA VAL A 353 -31.18 29.11 9.94
C VAL A 353 -31.52 27.97 10.89
N GLU A 354 -31.14 26.75 10.53
CA GLU A 354 -31.35 25.55 11.34
C GLU A 354 -30.02 25.09 11.93
N SER A 355 -30.00 24.86 13.24
CA SER A 355 -28.80 24.40 13.95
C SER A 355 -29.13 23.13 14.74
N THR A 356 -28.25 22.13 14.59
CA THR A 356 -28.23 20.87 15.35
C THR A 356 -26.84 20.64 15.92
N VAL A 357 -26.60 19.55 16.67
CA VAL A 357 -25.24 19.20 17.15
C VAL A 357 -24.26 18.92 16.01
N ASP A 358 -24.75 18.36 14.90
CA ASP A 358 -23.93 17.83 13.82
C ASP A 358 -23.79 18.74 12.61
N HIS A 359 -24.77 19.62 12.38
CA HIS A 359 -24.79 20.48 11.20
C HIS A 359 -25.53 21.81 11.42
N LEU A 360 -25.16 22.78 10.60
CA LEU A 360 -25.87 24.04 10.44
C LEU A 360 -26.38 24.13 9.00
N ARG A 361 -27.63 24.54 8.82
CA ARG A 361 -28.26 24.78 7.53
C ARG A 361 -28.68 26.24 7.41
N VAL A 362 -28.41 26.82 6.26
CA VAL A 362 -28.93 28.13 5.86
C VAL A 362 -29.80 27.93 4.64
N LEU A 363 -31.10 28.16 4.80
CA LEU A 363 -32.09 28.02 3.74
C LEU A 363 -32.59 29.39 3.33
N ASN A 364 -32.83 29.58 2.04
CA ASN A 364 -33.46 30.80 1.53
C ASN A 364 -34.40 30.51 0.38
N SER A 365 -35.50 31.27 0.33
CA SER A 365 -36.30 31.39 -0.87
C SER A 365 -35.54 32.19 -1.93
N GLY A 366 -35.79 31.93 -3.21
CA GLY A 366 -35.03 32.57 -4.29
C GLY A 366 -35.63 32.26 -5.64
N ILE A 367 -34.79 31.95 -6.63
CA ILE A 367 -35.21 31.40 -7.91
C ILE A 367 -35.78 30.00 -7.70
N GLU A 368 -36.83 29.64 -8.43
CA GLU A 368 -37.54 28.35 -8.25
C GLU A 368 -36.90 27.22 -9.07
N GLU A 369 -35.59 27.33 -9.33
CA GLU A 369 -34.81 26.34 -10.07
C GLU A 369 -33.57 25.92 -9.28
N ALA A 370 -33.25 24.64 -9.31
CA ALA A 370 -32.02 24.15 -8.68
C ALA A 370 -30.78 24.71 -9.36
N LEU A 371 -29.78 25.10 -8.56
CA LEU A 371 -28.48 25.51 -9.09
C LEU A 371 -27.65 24.25 -9.45
N PRO A 372 -26.78 24.33 -10.48
CA PRO A 372 -25.92 23.20 -10.86
C PRO A 372 -24.88 22.91 -9.76
N ASP A 373 -25.06 21.83 -9.03
CA ASP A 373 -24.34 21.47 -7.81
C ASP A 373 -22.81 21.41 -8.02
N ASN A 374 -22.38 20.94 -9.19
CA ASN A 374 -20.97 20.83 -9.57
C ASN A 374 -20.30 22.16 -10.00
N GLN A 375 -21.05 23.25 -10.19
CA GLN A 375 -20.52 24.53 -10.68
C GLN A 375 -20.59 25.65 -9.65
N ILE A 376 -21.52 25.59 -8.68
CA ILE A 376 -21.73 26.69 -7.72
C ILE A 376 -20.51 26.95 -6.81
N PHE A 377 -19.64 25.96 -6.63
CA PHE A 377 -18.40 26.07 -5.87
C PHE A 377 -17.18 26.39 -6.74
N VAL A 378 -17.35 26.52 -8.08
CA VAL A 378 -16.29 26.91 -8.98
C VAL A 378 -16.08 28.42 -8.90
N PRO A 379 -14.83 28.93 -8.76
CA PRO A 379 -14.55 30.35 -8.74
C PRO A 379 -15.12 31.09 -9.95
N PHE A 380 -15.67 32.29 -9.70
CA PHE A 380 -16.28 33.16 -10.72
C PHE A 380 -17.56 32.63 -11.37
N TYR A 381 -18.19 31.60 -10.82
CA TYR A 381 -19.50 31.16 -11.28
C TYR A 381 -20.59 32.20 -10.90
N HIS A 382 -21.41 32.56 -11.86
CA HIS A 382 -22.55 33.48 -11.69
C HIS A 382 -23.81 32.84 -12.26
N THR A 383 -24.92 33.01 -11.56
CA THR A 383 -26.24 32.67 -12.10
C THR A 383 -26.59 33.68 -13.21
N PRO A 384 -27.10 33.21 -14.38
CA PRO A 384 -27.51 34.11 -15.45
C PRO A 384 -28.45 35.23 -14.96
N GLY A 385 -28.16 36.47 -15.31
CA GLY A 385 -28.99 37.63 -14.97
C GLY A 385 -28.62 38.41 -13.69
N LYS A 386 -27.69 37.93 -12.83
CA LYS A 386 -27.24 38.66 -11.62
C LYS A 386 -25.71 38.91 -11.66
N GLN A 387 -25.28 40.03 -12.21
CA GLN A 387 -23.87 40.40 -12.36
C GLN A 387 -23.23 41.10 -11.11
N ASN A 388 -23.95 41.27 -10.01
CA ASN A 388 -23.48 42.10 -8.87
C ASN A 388 -22.74 41.29 -7.77
N SER A 389 -22.35 40.01 -8.00
CA SER A 389 -21.57 39.24 -7.04
C SER A 389 -20.18 38.90 -7.61
N THR A 390 -19.19 38.68 -6.77
CA THR A 390 -17.82 38.31 -7.21
C THR A 390 -17.67 36.85 -7.66
N GLY A 391 -18.68 36.01 -7.43
CA GLY A 391 -18.61 34.59 -7.70
C GLY A 391 -17.59 33.82 -6.85
N LEU A 392 -17.07 34.40 -5.75
CA LEU A 392 -16.04 33.82 -4.90
C LEU A 392 -16.53 33.42 -3.50
N GLY A 393 -17.73 33.78 -3.11
CA GLY A 393 -18.23 33.51 -1.74
C GLY A 393 -18.34 32.00 -1.44
N LEU A 394 -18.99 31.23 -2.32
CA LEU A 394 -19.11 29.76 -2.13
C LEU A 394 -17.79 29.01 -2.27
N PRO A 395 -16.89 29.31 -3.24
CA PRO A 395 -15.54 28.77 -3.26
C PRO A 395 -14.75 28.99 -1.96
N ILE A 396 -14.84 30.19 -1.38
CA ILE A 396 -14.22 30.47 -0.07
C ILE A 396 -14.86 29.63 1.04
N SER A 397 -16.18 29.54 1.06
CA SER A 397 -16.88 28.71 2.05
C SER A 397 -16.44 27.26 1.97
N GLN A 398 -16.27 26.72 0.76
CA GLN A 398 -15.76 25.36 0.54
C GLN A 398 -14.29 25.20 1.01
N ALA A 399 -13.44 26.18 0.71
CA ALA A 399 -12.04 26.16 1.16
C ALA A 399 -11.92 26.19 2.69
N ILE A 400 -12.74 27.04 3.36
CA ILE A 400 -12.81 27.10 4.82
C ILE A 400 -13.27 25.75 5.40
N CYS A 401 -14.36 25.18 4.88
CA CYS A 401 -14.85 23.89 5.35
C CYS A 401 -13.77 22.82 5.24
N ARG A 402 -13.13 22.68 4.06
CA ARG A 402 -12.05 21.71 3.83
C ARG A 402 -10.87 21.91 4.80
N GLN A 403 -10.45 23.14 5.04
CA GLN A 403 -9.36 23.44 5.97
C GLN A 403 -9.71 23.09 7.43
N SER A 404 -10.99 23.23 7.78
CA SER A 404 -11.49 23.05 9.16
C SER A 404 -12.02 21.64 9.42
N GLY A 405 -11.95 20.70 8.47
CA GLY A 405 -12.52 19.35 8.63
C GLY A 405 -14.05 19.32 8.66
N LEU A 406 -14.66 20.25 7.92
CA LEU A 406 -16.09 20.34 7.72
C LEU A 406 -16.43 20.02 6.27
N TYR A 407 -17.65 19.53 6.02
CA TYR A 407 -18.22 19.49 4.68
C TYR A 407 -19.17 20.67 4.43
N ILE A 408 -19.37 21.01 3.16
CA ILE A 408 -20.44 21.90 2.70
C ILE A 408 -21.18 21.22 1.57
N LYS A 409 -22.52 21.22 1.65
CA LYS A 409 -23.42 20.62 0.63
C LYS A 409 -24.51 21.61 0.27
N TYR A 410 -24.96 21.51 -0.98
CA TYR A 410 -26.10 22.24 -1.49
C TYR A 410 -27.25 21.27 -1.78
N LYS A 411 -28.48 21.68 -1.49
CA LYS A 411 -29.70 20.98 -1.88
C LYS A 411 -30.78 21.99 -2.25
N PHE A 412 -31.65 21.61 -3.17
CA PHE A 412 -32.86 22.36 -3.50
C PHE A 412 -34.07 21.50 -3.23
N SER A 413 -34.91 21.94 -2.31
CA SER A 413 -36.18 21.26 -1.95
C SER A 413 -37.22 22.27 -1.48
N ASP A 414 -38.49 22.00 -1.70
CA ASP A 414 -39.59 22.83 -1.26
C ASP A 414 -39.49 24.31 -1.70
N ALA A 415 -38.98 24.53 -2.91
CA ALA A 415 -38.67 25.85 -3.46
C ALA A 415 -37.69 26.68 -2.62
N MET A 416 -36.84 26.02 -1.82
CA MET A 416 -35.80 26.62 -1.00
C MET A 416 -34.43 26.12 -1.41
N HIS A 417 -33.43 27.03 -1.47
CA HIS A 417 -32.04 26.71 -1.57
C HIS A 417 -31.49 26.46 -0.17
N CYS A 418 -30.86 25.33 0.04
CA CYS A 418 -30.29 24.91 1.33
C CYS A 418 -28.78 24.72 1.20
N PHE A 419 -28.00 25.45 1.98
CA PHE A 419 -26.57 25.20 2.18
C PHE A 419 -26.38 24.60 3.56
N GLU A 420 -25.82 23.41 3.61
CA GLU A 420 -25.55 22.64 4.84
C GLU A 420 -24.06 22.56 5.07
N ILE A 421 -23.60 22.91 6.27
CA ILE A 421 -22.24 22.63 6.76
C ILE A 421 -22.32 21.67 7.95
N GLY A 422 -21.38 20.72 8.03
CA GLY A 422 -21.34 19.74 9.12
C GLY A 422 -19.98 19.11 9.27
N LYS A 423 -19.82 18.30 10.33
CA LYS A 423 -18.58 17.57 10.60
C LYS A 423 -18.41 16.46 9.58
N GLU A 424 -17.20 16.34 8.98
CA GLU A 424 -16.90 15.14 8.19
C GLU A 424 -16.96 13.92 9.11
N THR A 425 -17.89 13.01 8.83
CA THR A 425 -17.89 11.68 9.46
C THR A 425 -16.65 10.97 8.94
N SER A 426 -15.68 10.76 9.82
CA SER A 426 -14.59 9.81 9.52
C SER A 426 -15.24 8.44 9.38
N ASP A 427 -15.42 7.97 8.15
CA ASP A 427 -15.66 6.55 7.92
C ASP A 427 -14.42 5.81 8.48
N ILE A 428 -14.64 5.13 9.61
CA ILE A 428 -13.68 4.26 10.31
C ILE A 428 -13.44 3.01 9.48
#